data_e30a21a3ac9c1b063c15b034dea238f9
#
_entry.id   e30a21a3ac9c1b063c15b034dea238f9
#
_cell.length_a   1.000
_cell.length_b   1.000
_cell.length_c   1.000
_cell.angle_alpha   90.00
_cell.angle_beta   90.00
_cell.angle_gamma   90.00
#
_symmetry.space_group_name_H-M   'P 1'
#
loop_
_entity.id
_entity.type
_entity.pdbx_description
1 polymer ?
#
loop_
_entity_poly.entity_id
_entity_poly.type
_entity_poly.pdbx_seq_one_letter_code
_entity_poly.pdbx_strand_id
1 'polypeptide(L)'
;MHKYVTIDDIYKMIELLPDEKQNPVDETGDCLYTNEDGDHCIAGEIIRMLGYDLPDFDDFQNTIPLGELIDNLHANDFDDEAVEMLHIGQKVADRLTHAGDPLAWAMAKRDMVLFFNRSRKEEIAQRRLQAGH
;
A
#
# COMPACT_ATOMS: atom_id res chain seq x y z
N MET A 1 6.96 11.64 18.28
CA MET A 1 6.96 12.55 17.14
C MET A 1 6.21 11.91 15.98
N HIS A 2 5.11 12.51 15.56
CA HIS A 2 4.32 11.97 14.46
C HIS A 2 5.04 12.21 13.13
N LYS A 3 5.30 11.13 12.43
CA LYS A 3 5.87 11.21 11.10
C LYS A 3 4.73 11.19 10.08
N TYR A 4 4.61 12.24 9.30
CA TYR A 4 3.61 12.33 8.25
C TYR A 4 4.03 11.44 7.08
N VAL A 5 3.22 10.45 6.74
CA VAL A 5 3.54 9.49 5.68
C VAL A 5 3.10 10.06 4.33
N THR A 6 4.05 10.21 3.42
CA THR A 6 3.83 10.76 2.08
C THR A 6 4.04 9.68 1.02
N ILE A 7 3.73 10.03 -0.24
CA ILE A 7 4.01 9.12 -1.37
C ILE A 7 5.51 8.82 -1.50
N ASP A 8 6.38 9.74 -1.09
CA ASP A 8 7.83 9.51 -1.09
C ASP A 8 8.21 8.37 -0.14
N ASP A 9 7.58 8.33 1.03
CA ASP A 9 7.83 7.27 2.01
C ASP A 9 7.37 5.91 1.47
N ILE A 10 6.19 5.88 0.84
CA ILE A 10 5.67 4.66 0.21
C ILE A 10 6.61 4.20 -0.90
N TYR A 11 7.09 5.11 -1.73
CA TYR A 11 8.01 4.79 -2.83
C TYR A 11 9.28 4.12 -2.31
N LYS A 12 9.86 4.64 -1.24
CA LYS A 12 11.06 4.04 -0.62
C LYS A 12 10.81 2.61 -0.15
N MET A 13 9.64 2.34 0.42
CA MET A 13 9.29 0.99 0.87
C MET A 13 9.09 0.05 -0.31
N ILE A 14 8.47 0.53 -1.40
CA ILE A 14 8.24 -0.27 -2.61
C ILE A 14 9.56 -0.81 -3.16
N GLU A 15 10.62 -0.01 -3.16
CA GLU A 15 11.93 -0.43 -3.67
C GLU A 15 12.51 -1.62 -2.91
N LEU A 16 12.09 -1.83 -1.67
CA LEU A 16 12.57 -2.91 -0.81
C LEU A 16 11.73 -4.19 -0.91
N LEU A 17 10.60 -4.13 -1.63
CA LEU A 17 9.68 -5.26 -1.72
C LEU A 17 10.09 -6.23 -2.82
N PRO A 18 9.87 -7.56 -2.62
CA PRO A 18 10.13 -8.54 -3.67
C PRO A 18 9.11 -8.43 -4.80
N ASP A 19 9.52 -8.85 -6.01
CA ASP A 19 8.65 -8.86 -7.19
C ASP A 19 7.82 -10.14 -7.31
N GLU A 20 8.44 -11.28 -7.02
CA GLU A 20 7.80 -12.59 -7.17
C GLU A 20 7.03 -12.97 -5.91
N LYS A 21 5.89 -12.30 -5.69
CA LYS A 21 5.07 -12.55 -4.53
C LYS A 21 3.60 -12.27 -4.83
N GLN A 22 2.73 -12.94 -4.07
CA GLN A 22 1.28 -12.77 -4.09
C GLN A 22 0.80 -12.35 -2.71
N ASN A 23 -0.41 -11.77 -2.63
CA ASN A 23 -1.03 -11.50 -1.35
C ASN A 23 -1.51 -12.80 -0.70
N PRO A 24 -1.38 -12.95 0.63
CA PRO A 24 -2.03 -14.05 1.31
C PRO A 24 -3.54 -13.88 1.28
N VAL A 25 -4.26 -14.99 1.11
CA VAL A 25 -5.73 -15.02 1.07
C VAL A 25 -6.23 -16.04 2.07
N ASP A 26 -7.48 -15.86 2.53
CA ASP A 26 -8.13 -16.83 3.41
C ASP A 26 -8.81 -17.92 2.58
N GLU A 27 -9.54 -18.82 3.26
CA GLU A 27 -10.23 -19.93 2.61
C GLU A 27 -11.31 -19.50 1.62
N THR A 28 -11.86 -18.30 1.79
CA THR A 28 -12.86 -17.73 0.91
C THR A 28 -12.27 -16.93 -0.23
N GLY A 29 -10.93 -16.73 -0.25
CA GLY A 29 -10.23 -15.94 -1.25
C GLY A 29 -10.10 -14.47 -0.89
N ASP A 30 -10.50 -14.05 0.30
CA ASP A 30 -10.34 -12.67 0.77
C ASP A 30 -8.89 -12.40 1.16
N CYS A 31 -8.40 -11.21 0.85
CA CYS A 31 -7.05 -10.79 1.18
C CYS A 31 -6.87 -10.65 2.70
N LEU A 32 -5.73 -11.11 3.19
CA LEU A 32 -5.36 -10.99 4.60
C LEU A 32 -4.18 -10.02 4.74
N TYR A 33 -4.25 -9.13 5.75
CA TYR A 33 -3.10 -8.29 6.08
C TYR A 33 -1.97 -9.12 6.71
N THR A 34 -2.35 -10.18 7.44
CA THR A 34 -1.39 -11.14 8.03
C THR A 34 -2.00 -12.54 7.98
N ASN A 35 -1.25 -13.53 7.49
CA ASN A 35 -1.72 -14.93 7.51
C ASN A 35 -1.12 -15.71 8.69
N GLU A 36 -1.44 -17.01 8.81
CA GLU A 36 -0.95 -17.86 9.89
C GLU A 36 0.57 -17.92 9.96
N ASP A 37 1.24 -17.84 8.81
CA ASP A 37 2.69 -17.94 8.70
C ASP A 37 3.39 -16.60 8.95
N GLY A 38 2.63 -15.53 9.22
CA GLY A 38 3.18 -14.21 9.43
C GLY A 38 3.47 -13.44 8.14
N ASP A 39 3.02 -13.92 6.99
CA ASP A 39 3.13 -13.20 5.72
C ASP A 39 2.07 -12.10 5.63
N HIS A 40 2.39 -11.04 4.92
CA HIS A 40 1.53 -9.86 4.79
C HIS A 40 1.16 -9.61 3.33
N CYS A 41 0.00 -8.99 3.10
CA CYS A 41 -0.32 -8.44 1.79
C CYS A 41 0.58 -7.22 1.51
N ILE A 42 0.58 -6.74 0.26
CA ILE A 42 1.50 -5.66 -0.13
C ILE A 42 1.29 -4.39 0.72
N ALA A 43 0.05 -3.97 0.92
CA ALA A 43 -0.24 -2.79 1.76
C ALA A 43 0.15 -3.04 3.20
N GLY A 44 -0.15 -4.23 3.74
CA GLY A 44 0.24 -4.60 5.10
C GLY A 44 1.74 -4.58 5.30
N GLU A 45 2.50 -5.13 4.35
CA GLU A 45 3.95 -5.12 4.45
C GLU A 45 4.52 -3.70 4.48
N ILE A 46 4.01 -2.82 3.63
CA ILE A 46 4.44 -1.42 3.60
C ILE A 46 4.12 -0.73 4.94
N ILE A 47 2.90 -0.92 5.45
CA ILE A 47 2.47 -0.33 6.71
C ILE A 47 3.37 -0.81 7.86
N ARG A 48 3.68 -2.11 7.88
CA ARG A 48 4.60 -2.69 8.88
C ARG A 48 5.99 -2.08 8.80
N MET A 49 6.51 -1.94 7.58
CA MET A 49 7.84 -1.36 7.35
C MET A 49 7.91 0.10 7.78
N LEU A 50 6.77 0.80 7.76
CA LEU A 50 6.68 2.18 8.24
C LEU A 50 6.61 2.27 9.77
N GLY A 51 6.54 1.13 10.47
CA GLY A 51 6.59 1.07 11.92
C GLY A 51 5.24 0.92 12.62
N TYR A 52 4.18 0.63 11.88
CA TYR A 52 2.85 0.39 12.46
C TYR A 52 2.63 -1.09 12.71
N ASP A 53 1.92 -1.41 13.79
CA ASP A 53 1.55 -2.78 14.13
C ASP A 53 0.33 -3.20 13.33
N LEU A 54 0.41 -4.37 12.69
CA LEU A 54 -0.71 -4.97 11.96
C LEU A 54 -1.55 -5.85 12.89
N PRO A 55 -2.86 -6.05 12.55
CA PRO A 55 -3.68 -7.00 13.29
C PRO A 55 -3.13 -8.42 13.17
N ASP A 56 -3.33 -9.22 14.22
CA ASP A 56 -2.95 -10.64 14.20
C ASP A 56 -3.86 -11.42 13.25
N PHE A 57 -3.42 -12.62 12.87
CA PHE A 57 -4.16 -13.46 11.93
C PHE A 57 -5.62 -13.69 12.34
N ASP A 58 -5.88 -13.91 13.63
CA ASP A 58 -7.21 -14.18 14.15
C ASP A 58 -7.99 -12.93 14.57
N ASP A 59 -7.44 -11.74 14.38
CA ASP A 59 -8.12 -10.48 14.65
C ASP A 59 -9.12 -10.17 13.52
N PHE A 60 -10.32 -9.73 13.88
CA PHE A 60 -11.34 -9.35 12.89
C PHE A 60 -10.87 -8.22 11.97
N GLN A 61 -9.96 -7.36 12.43
CA GLN A 61 -9.40 -6.26 11.64
C GLN A 61 -8.51 -6.74 10.49
N ASN A 62 -8.17 -8.03 10.47
CA ASN A 62 -7.33 -8.61 9.43
C ASN A 62 -7.99 -8.64 8.04
N THR A 63 -9.31 -8.42 7.96
CA THR A 63 -10.05 -8.45 6.69
C THR A 63 -10.84 -7.17 6.42
N ILE A 64 -10.70 -6.13 7.24
CA ILE A 64 -11.41 -4.87 7.03
C ILE A 64 -10.84 -4.09 5.85
N PRO A 65 -11.61 -3.18 5.24
CA PRO A 65 -11.08 -2.34 4.15
C PRO A 65 -9.84 -1.56 4.56
N LEU A 66 -8.95 -1.34 3.62
CA LEU A 66 -7.66 -0.70 3.87
C LEU A 66 -7.79 0.69 4.52
N GLY A 67 -8.73 1.51 4.04
CA GLY A 67 -8.97 2.83 4.64
C GLY A 67 -9.37 2.75 6.10
N GLU A 68 -10.20 1.77 6.45
CA GLU A 68 -10.62 1.54 7.83
C GLU A 68 -9.46 1.04 8.68
N LEU A 69 -8.61 0.16 8.13
CA LEU A 69 -7.42 -0.31 8.83
C LEU A 69 -6.49 0.86 9.17
N ILE A 70 -6.24 1.74 8.20
CA ILE A 70 -5.39 2.90 8.38
C ILE A 70 -5.96 3.82 9.47
N ASP A 71 -7.27 4.06 9.46
CA ASP A 71 -7.93 4.86 10.50
C ASP A 71 -7.76 4.24 11.89
N ASN A 72 -7.90 2.91 11.99
CA ASN A 72 -7.79 2.19 13.25
C ASN A 72 -6.34 2.15 13.79
N LEU A 73 -5.36 2.35 12.93
CA LEU A 73 -3.96 2.45 13.34
C LEU A 73 -3.56 3.84 13.81
N HIS A 74 -4.54 4.71 14.04
CA HIS A 74 -4.35 6.12 14.41
C HIS A 74 -3.54 6.89 13.36
N ALA A 75 -3.75 6.54 12.09
CA ALA A 75 -2.95 7.07 11.00
C ALA A 75 -3.55 8.33 10.39
N ASN A 76 -3.91 9.32 11.22
CA ASN A 76 -4.14 10.70 10.76
C ASN A 76 -2.86 11.27 10.14
N ASP A 77 -1.79 10.49 10.22
CA ASP A 77 -0.46 10.85 9.74
C ASP A 77 -0.22 10.45 8.28
N PHE A 78 -1.19 9.81 7.63
CA PHE A 78 -1.07 9.46 6.21
C PHE A 78 -1.66 10.54 5.33
N ASP A 79 -0.86 11.05 4.39
CA ASP A 79 -1.34 11.92 3.34
C ASP A 79 -2.40 11.19 2.50
N ASP A 80 -3.41 11.90 2.03
CA ASP A 80 -4.47 11.32 1.18
C ASP A 80 -3.89 10.62 -0.05
N GLU A 81 -2.88 11.20 -0.67
CA GLU A 81 -2.20 10.58 -1.83
C GLU A 81 -1.46 9.30 -1.43
N ALA A 82 -0.89 9.26 -0.22
CA ALA A 82 -0.23 8.04 0.27
C ALA A 82 -1.24 6.92 0.46
N VAL A 83 -2.40 7.22 1.03
CA VAL A 83 -3.49 6.25 1.18
C VAL A 83 -3.94 5.74 -0.20
N GLU A 84 -4.13 6.63 -1.15
CA GLU A 84 -4.53 6.26 -2.51
C GLU A 84 -3.49 5.36 -3.18
N MET A 85 -2.22 5.68 -3.02
CA MET A 85 -1.12 4.86 -3.56
C MET A 85 -1.13 3.44 -2.98
N LEU A 86 -1.37 3.31 -1.67
CA LEU A 86 -1.52 2.00 -1.02
C LEU A 86 -2.73 1.23 -1.56
N HIS A 87 -3.86 1.92 -1.76
CA HIS A 87 -5.06 1.30 -2.34
C HIS A 87 -4.81 0.76 -3.74
N ILE A 88 -4.10 1.51 -4.57
CA ILE A 88 -3.76 1.08 -5.93
C ILE A 88 -2.95 -0.22 -5.88
N GLY A 89 -1.91 -0.26 -5.07
CA GLY A 89 -1.08 -1.45 -4.93
C GLY A 89 -1.85 -2.65 -4.42
N GLN A 90 -2.65 -2.45 -3.38
CA GLN A 90 -3.45 -3.52 -2.79
C GLN A 90 -4.46 -4.09 -3.78
N LYS A 91 -5.16 -3.24 -4.50
CA LYS A 91 -6.17 -3.65 -5.48
C LYS A 91 -5.57 -4.45 -6.62
N VAL A 92 -4.44 -4.00 -7.16
CA VAL A 92 -3.75 -4.70 -8.25
C VAL A 92 -3.23 -6.05 -7.77
N ALA A 93 -2.57 -6.07 -6.60
CA ALA A 93 -2.02 -7.31 -6.05
C ALA A 93 -3.11 -8.33 -5.76
N ASP A 94 -4.26 -7.91 -5.21
CA ASP A 94 -5.40 -8.80 -4.95
C ASP A 94 -5.95 -9.40 -6.24
N ARG A 95 -6.19 -8.55 -7.23
CA ARG A 95 -6.74 -9.00 -8.52
C ARG A 95 -5.84 -10.04 -9.18
N LEU A 96 -4.53 -9.79 -9.20
CA LEU A 96 -3.58 -10.68 -9.84
C LEU A 96 -3.31 -11.92 -9.01
N THR A 97 -3.37 -11.83 -7.68
CA THR A 97 -3.30 -13.01 -6.82
C THR A 97 -4.48 -13.96 -7.11
N HIS A 98 -5.70 -13.43 -7.23
CA HIS A 98 -6.86 -14.23 -7.59
C HIS A 98 -6.71 -14.88 -8.99
N ALA A 99 -6.03 -14.20 -9.90
CA ALA A 99 -5.74 -14.73 -11.23
C ALA A 99 -4.60 -15.75 -11.24
N GLY A 100 -3.95 -15.98 -10.10
CA GLY A 100 -2.83 -16.91 -9.99
C GLY A 100 -1.52 -16.38 -10.54
N ASP A 101 -1.38 -15.07 -10.71
CA ASP A 101 -0.17 -14.46 -11.26
C ASP A 101 0.93 -14.42 -10.18
N PRO A 102 2.08 -15.12 -10.39
CA PRO A 102 3.17 -15.11 -9.41
C PRO A 102 3.85 -13.75 -9.28
N LEU A 103 3.64 -12.85 -10.24
CA LEU A 103 4.21 -11.50 -10.25
C LEU A 103 3.20 -10.44 -9.80
N ALA A 104 2.21 -10.82 -8.99
CA ALA A 104 1.17 -9.89 -8.51
C ALA A 104 1.78 -8.64 -7.87
N TRP A 105 2.79 -8.81 -7.00
CA TRP A 105 3.44 -7.68 -6.35
C TRP A 105 4.26 -6.83 -7.33
N ALA A 106 4.92 -7.44 -8.31
CA ALA A 106 5.68 -6.68 -9.32
C ALA A 106 4.77 -5.72 -10.08
N MET A 107 3.59 -6.21 -10.49
CA MET A 107 2.62 -5.37 -11.21
C MET A 107 2.00 -4.30 -10.31
N ALA A 108 1.73 -4.64 -9.04
CA ALA A 108 1.24 -3.68 -8.07
C ALA A 108 2.25 -2.55 -7.86
N LYS A 109 3.52 -2.90 -7.70
CA LYS A 109 4.61 -1.92 -7.55
C LYS A 109 4.68 -1.01 -8.77
N ARG A 110 4.56 -1.57 -9.97
CA ARG A 110 4.58 -0.79 -11.21
C ARG A 110 3.48 0.26 -11.23
N ASP A 111 2.25 -0.12 -10.89
CA ASP A 111 1.12 0.80 -10.90
C ASP A 111 1.25 1.87 -9.81
N MET A 112 1.79 1.50 -8.65
CA MET A 112 2.07 2.46 -7.59
C MET A 112 3.12 3.50 -8.03
N VAL A 113 4.17 3.06 -8.73
CA VAL A 113 5.20 3.97 -9.25
C VAL A 113 4.62 4.89 -10.32
N LEU A 114 3.74 4.38 -11.19
CA LEU A 114 3.06 5.22 -12.19
C LEU A 114 2.22 6.30 -11.53
N PHE A 115 1.52 5.97 -10.46
CA PHE A 115 0.77 6.94 -9.67
C PHE A 115 1.70 7.99 -9.05
N PHE A 116 2.79 7.54 -8.45
CA PHE A 116 3.79 8.42 -7.84
C PHE A 116 4.33 9.43 -8.87
N ASN A 117 4.72 8.95 -10.05
CA ASN A 117 5.27 9.80 -11.11
C ASN A 117 4.26 10.82 -11.59
N ARG A 118 2.99 10.44 -11.71
CA ARG A 118 1.92 11.35 -12.12
C ARG A 118 1.70 12.45 -11.09
N SER A 119 1.63 12.10 -9.81
CA SER A 119 1.48 13.06 -8.73
C SER A 119 2.64 14.05 -8.70
N ARG A 120 3.86 13.58 -8.92
CA ARG A 120 5.04 14.44 -8.97
C ARG A 120 4.98 15.42 -10.14
N LYS A 121 4.56 14.97 -11.31
CA LYS A 121 4.41 15.83 -12.48
C LYS A 121 3.37 16.92 -12.25
N GLU A 122 2.24 16.57 -11.65
CA GLU A 122 1.18 17.53 -11.34
C GLU A 122 1.67 18.59 -10.36
N GLU A 123 2.39 18.18 -9.32
CA GLU A 123 2.96 19.09 -8.33
C GLU A 123 3.94 20.06 -8.96
N ILE A 124 4.84 19.56 -9.81
CA ILE A 124 5.83 20.38 -10.52
C ILE A 124 5.13 21.39 -11.44
N ALA A 125 4.10 20.94 -12.18
CA ALA A 125 3.34 21.81 -13.07
C ALA A 125 2.64 22.93 -12.30
N GLN A 126 2.04 22.62 -11.15
CA GLN A 126 1.40 23.62 -10.30
C GLN A 126 2.39 24.64 -9.77
N ARG A 127 3.57 24.18 -9.34
CA ARG A 127 4.63 25.09 -8.88
C ARG A 127 5.11 26.04 -9.99
N ARG A 128 5.24 25.53 -11.21
CA ARG A 128 5.61 26.34 -12.36
C ARG A 128 4.57 27.42 -12.68
N LEU A 129 3.28 27.03 -12.60
CA LEU A 129 2.19 27.99 -12.82
C LEU A 129 2.19 29.09 -11.77
N GLN A 130 2.46 28.76 -10.51
CA GLN A 130 2.54 29.73 -9.42
C GLN A 130 3.78 30.62 -9.55
N ALA A 131 4.89 30.08 -10.01
CA ALA A 131 6.14 30.82 -10.18
C ALA A 131 6.16 31.69 -11.43
N GLY A 132 5.28 31.43 -12.40
CA GLY A 132 5.22 32.13 -13.68
C GLY A 132 4.45 33.46 -13.66
N HIS A 133 4.07 33.94 -12.49
CA HIS A 133 3.32 35.20 -12.35
C HIS A 133 4.25 36.39 -12.10
#